data_333e7e968f9e8568ac80f926a2bda744
#
_entry.id   333e7e968f9e8568ac80f926a2bda744
#
_cell.length_a   1.000
_cell.length_b   1.000
_cell.length_c   1.000
_cell.angle_alpha   90.00
_cell.angle_beta   90.00
_cell.angle_gamma   90.00
#
_symmetry.space_group_name_H-M   'P 1'
#
loop_
_entity.id
_entity.type
_entity.pdbx_description
1 polymer ?
#
loop_
_entity_poly.entity_id
_entity_poly.type
_entity_poly.pdbx_seq_one_letter_code
_entity_poly.pdbx_strand_id
1 'polypeptide(L)'
;SEIRTNPFTVEMSLYAENRRNRPYEFVHNTERKHANSEKCPFCGGHEAWTPDAIYQDGPNGAWQMRVFPNKFPTVREDCTDAAEEPFYTQTAGRGRHEILVDTPDHDATIDTFDAAHIASILQVLQDRLHFFRNRADTQYVQIFKNCGPSAGMSMHHSHWQVVGLPVVPKRAATMAEAMRREDCLFCKMLAYEKETNRRIVAETEHFLALTPYAGRFAYELWLAPKAHQRDFGEMSAEERQELAALLRKMLGRVTGIREDIGYNICVMDGPRDTDFHWHIEILPRIGGFAGFEFAT
;
A
#
# COMPACT_ATOMS: atom_id res chain seq x y z
N SER A 1 -9.04 6.22 17.93
CA SER A 1 -9.48 5.57 16.68
C SER A 1 -10.29 4.33 17.00
N GLU A 2 -11.31 4.08 16.21
CA GLU A 2 -12.20 2.92 16.34
C GLU A 2 -12.49 2.31 14.97
N ILE A 3 -12.76 1.02 14.95
CA ILE A 3 -13.16 0.27 13.77
C ILE A 3 -14.59 -0.18 14.00
N ARG A 4 -15.52 0.29 13.16
CA ARG A 4 -16.93 -0.07 13.20
C ARG A 4 -17.24 -1.08 12.11
N THR A 5 -17.95 -2.14 12.44
CA THR A 5 -18.39 -3.16 11.49
C THR A 5 -19.84 -2.90 11.10
N ASN A 6 -20.12 -2.82 9.81
CA ASN A 6 -21.49 -2.74 9.29
C ASN A 6 -22.22 -4.06 9.57
N PRO A 7 -23.35 -4.05 10.30
CA PRO A 7 -24.04 -5.29 10.69
C PRO A 7 -24.65 -6.07 9.51
N PHE A 8 -24.81 -5.46 8.35
CA PHE A 8 -25.42 -6.08 7.16
C PHE A 8 -24.38 -6.60 6.16
N THR A 9 -23.32 -5.81 5.89
CA THR A 9 -22.33 -6.14 4.84
C THR A 9 -21.03 -6.69 5.42
N VAL A 10 -20.85 -6.63 6.75
CA VAL A 10 -19.59 -6.98 7.47
C VAL A 10 -18.38 -6.15 7.00
N GLU A 11 -18.62 -5.07 6.26
CA GLU A 11 -17.58 -4.11 5.91
C GLU A 11 -17.15 -3.31 7.13
N MET A 12 -15.89 -2.92 7.14
CA MET A 12 -15.30 -2.19 8.25
C MET A 12 -15.00 -0.75 7.86
N SER A 13 -15.37 0.19 8.73
CA SER A 13 -15.03 1.61 8.61
C SER A 13 -14.16 2.04 9.78
N LEU A 14 -13.06 2.71 9.47
CA LEU A 14 -12.13 3.20 10.48
C LEU A 14 -12.35 4.68 10.74
N TYR A 15 -12.62 5.02 11.99
CA TYR A 15 -12.84 6.39 12.48
C TYR A 15 -11.63 6.83 13.31
N ALA A 16 -10.93 7.86 12.85
CA ALA A 16 -9.73 8.41 13.49
C ALA A 16 -9.89 9.91 13.68
N GLU A 17 -10.43 10.34 14.81
CA GLU A 17 -10.72 11.75 15.10
C GLU A 17 -9.48 12.65 15.07
N ASN A 18 -8.33 12.12 15.49
CA ASN A 18 -7.06 12.82 15.45
C ASN A 18 -6.61 13.23 14.04
N ARG A 19 -7.19 12.61 12.99
CA ARG A 19 -6.92 12.98 11.58
C ARG A 19 -7.66 14.22 11.11
N ARG A 20 -8.59 14.76 11.89
CA ARG A 20 -9.33 15.99 11.55
C ARG A 20 -8.41 17.17 11.26
N ASN A 21 -7.26 17.24 11.94
CA ASN A 21 -6.28 18.32 11.79
C ASN A 21 -5.12 17.96 10.83
N ARG A 22 -5.25 16.87 10.06
CA ARG A 22 -4.23 16.45 9.09
C ARG A 22 -4.11 17.49 7.98
N PRO A 23 -2.88 17.92 7.61
CA PRO A 23 -2.68 18.74 6.43
C PRO A 23 -3.20 18.04 5.18
N TYR A 24 -3.81 18.81 4.29
CA TYR A 24 -4.28 18.32 2.99
C TYR A 24 -3.98 19.39 1.93
N GLU A 25 -3.00 19.13 1.08
CA GLU A 25 -2.49 20.11 0.10
C GLU A 25 -3.43 20.30 -1.09
N PHE A 26 -4.36 19.37 -1.34
CA PHE A 26 -5.21 19.31 -2.54
C PHE A 26 -6.71 19.59 -2.29
N VAL A 27 -7.06 20.39 -1.28
CA VAL A 27 -8.46 20.61 -0.85
C VAL A 27 -9.37 21.10 -1.98
N HIS A 28 -8.81 21.76 -3.01
CA HIS A 28 -9.60 22.32 -4.12
C HIS A 28 -8.93 22.19 -5.49
N ASN A 29 -7.89 21.34 -5.65
CA ASN A 29 -7.13 21.27 -6.87
C ASN A 29 -6.81 19.84 -7.27
N THR A 30 -7.25 19.43 -8.46
CA THR A 30 -6.94 18.13 -9.06
C THR A 30 -5.64 18.13 -9.85
N GLU A 31 -5.02 19.31 -10.04
CA GLU A 31 -3.76 19.44 -10.74
C GLU A 31 -2.58 19.26 -9.77
N ARG A 32 -1.54 18.57 -10.21
CA ARG A 32 -0.22 18.59 -9.56
C ARG A 32 0.37 20.00 -9.68
N LYS A 33 -0.07 20.93 -8.85
CA LYS A 33 0.70 22.16 -8.67
C LYS A 33 1.85 21.85 -7.73
N HIS A 34 3.05 22.30 -8.10
CA HIS A 34 4.24 22.24 -7.26
C HIS A 34 3.89 22.74 -5.86
N ALA A 35 3.69 21.82 -4.95
CA ALA A 35 3.49 22.15 -3.55
C ALA A 35 4.77 22.83 -3.05
N ASN A 36 4.64 23.81 -2.16
CA ASN A 36 5.78 24.57 -1.68
C ASN A 36 6.72 23.66 -0.85
N SER A 37 7.87 23.31 -1.42
CA SER A 37 8.89 22.48 -0.76
C SER A 37 9.37 23.07 0.56
N GLU A 38 9.37 24.41 0.72
CA GLU A 38 9.76 25.11 1.95
C GLU A 38 8.86 24.78 3.15
N LYS A 39 7.62 24.34 2.91
CA LYS A 39 6.64 23.95 3.94
C LYS A 39 6.43 22.45 4.06
N CYS A 40 7.11 21.66 3.25
CA CYS A 40 6.94 20.21 3.25
C CYS A 40 7.72 19.55 4.39
N PRO A 41 7.05 18.84 5.31
CA PRO A 41 7.71 18.19 6.44
C PRO A 41 8.57 16.98 6.03
N PHE A 42 8.46 16.53 4.77
CA PHE A 42 9.17 15.36 4.26
C PHE A 42 10.45 15.70 3.51
N CYS A 43 10.70 16.98 3.20
CA CYS A 43 11.93 17.41 2.57
C CYS A 43 13.13 17.30 3.51
N GLY A 44 14.31 17.07 2.94
CA GLY A 44 15.57 17.11 3.68
C GLY A 44 15.80 18.46 4.35
N GLY A 45 16.25 18.46 5.60
CA GLY A 45 16.39 19.65 6.44
C GLY A 45 15.16 20.00 7.30
N HIS A 46 14.02 19.32 7.10
CA HIS A 46 12.79 19.50 7.87
C HIS A 46 12.52 18.35 8.85
N GLU A 47 13.53 17.56 9.18
CA GLU A 47 13.37 16.35 10.00
C GLU A 47 12.69 16.64 11.34
N ALA A 48 12.95 17.81 11.94
CA ALA A 48 12.33 18.24 13.20
C ALA A 48 10.80 18.47 13.11
N TRP A 49 10.21 18.49 11.92
CA TRP A 49 8.75 18.66 11.73
C TRP A 49 7.99 17.34 11.72
N THR A 50 8.71 16.23 11.66
CA THR A 50 8.20 14.88 11.76
C THR A 50 8.56 14.24 13.10
N PRO A 51 7.89 13.17 13.54
CA PRO A 51 8.38 12.36 14.64
C PRO A 51 9.78 11.80 14.36
N ASP A 52 10.47 11.37 15.41
CA ASP A 52 11.80 10.77 15.33
C ASP A 52 11.81 9.59 14.37
N ALA A 53 12.88 9.51 13.57
CA ALA A 53 13.04 8.44 12.61
C ALA A 53 13.28 7.10 13.32
N ILE A 54 12.56 6.06 12.85
CA ILE A 54 12.78 4.66 13.21
C ILE A 54 13.94 4.08 12.38
N TYR A 55 14.02 4.53 11.13
CA TYR A 55 15.06 4.20 10.18
C TYR A 55 15.40 5.43 9.34
N GLN A 56 16.68 5.62 9.04
CA GLN A 56 17.19 6.64 8.15
C GLN A 56 18.52 6.19 7.58
N ASP A 57 18.71 6.26 6.28
CA ASP A 57 19.90 5.78 5.58
C ASP A 57 20.95 6.85 5.31
N GLY A 58 21.06 7.83 6.19
CA GLY A 58 22.02 8.91 6.10
C GLY A 58 21.81 9.96 7.18
N PRO A 59 22.70 10.94 7.32
CA PRO A 59 22.53 12.03 8.27
C PRO A 59 21.37 12.95 7.85
N ASN A 60 20.89 13.78 8.80
CA ASN A 60 19.86 14.78 8.53
C ASN A 60 20.26 15.67 7.33
N GLY A 61 19.33 15.88 6.41
CA GLY A 61 19.54 16.63 5.18
C GLY A 61 20.27 15.87 4.06
N ALA A 62 20.79 14.65 4.30
CA ALA A 62 21.54 13.87 3.30
C ALA A 62 21.16 12.38 3.27
N TRP A 63 19.95 12.05 3.73
CA TRP A 63 19.38 10.70 3.63
C TRP A 63 18.72 10.48 2.25
N GLN A 64 18.49 9.22 1.90
CA GLN A 64 17.71 8.83 0.73
C GLN A 64 16.31 8.32 1.12
N MET A 65 16.19 7.69 2.28
CA MET A 65 14.93 7.16 2.80
C MET A 65 14.82 7.40 4.31
N ARG A 66 13.60 7.63 4.78
CA ARG A 66 13.31 7.76 6.21
C ARG A 66 12.00 7.06 6.56
N VAL A 67 11.99 6.34 7.69
CA VAL A 67 10.76 5.78 8.28
C VAL A 67 10.51 6.42 9.63
N PHE A 68 9.30 6.87 9.88
CA PHE A 68 8.90 7.45 11.17
C PHE A 68 7.41 7.17 11.45
N PRO A 69 6.97 7.24 12.72
CA PRO A 69 5.55 7.12 13.06
C PRO A 69 4.73 8.22 12.39
N ASN A 70 3.56 7.90 11.86
CA ASN A 70 2.68 8.93 11.30
C ASN A 70 2.22 9.90 12.41
N LYS A 71 2.43 11.19 12.22
CA LYS A 71 1.99 12.24 13.17
C LYS A 71 0.45 12.28 13.34
N PHE A 72 -0.29 11.85 12.30
CA PHE A 72 -1.76 11.78 12.28
C PHE A 72 -2.19 10.32 11.96
N PRO A 73 -1.92 9.38 12.87
CA PRO A 73 -2.07 7.96 12.58
C PRO A 73 -3.54 7.57 12.46
N THR A 74 -3.80 6.57 11.62
CA THR A 74 -5.13 5.98 11.42
C THR A 74 -5.50 5.07 12.60
N VAL A 75 -4.53 4.30 13.10
CA VAL A 75 -4.63 3.47 14.31
C VAL A 75 -3.57 3.90 15.31
N ARG A 76 -3.81 3.70 16.59
CA ARG A 76 -2.92 4.16 17.67
C ARG A 76 -2.76 3.07 18.73
N GLU A 77 -1.59 3.03 19.35
CA GLU A 77 -1.28 2.06 20.39
C GLU A 77 -2.07 2.27 21.69
N ASP A 78 -2.48 3.52 21.95
CA ASP A 78 -3.19 3.94 23.17
C ASP A 78 -4.73 3.92 23.05
N CYS A 79 -5.30 3.32 22.01
CA CYS A 79 -6.75 3.17 21.89
C CYS A 79 -7.30 2.18 22.91
N THR A 80 -8.38 2.56 23.58
CA THR A 80 -9.13 1.71 24.51
C THR A 80 -10.32 1.08 23.80
N ASP A 81 -10.78 -0.07 24.32
CA ASP A 81 -11.99 -0.71 23.82
C ASP A 81 -13.20 0.21 23.99
N ALA A 82 -14.10 0.16 23.04
CA ALA A 82 -15.35 0.90 23.09
C ALA A 82 -16.36 0.19 23.98
N ALA A 83 -17.38 0.94 24.40
CA ALA A 83 -18.53 0.36 25.08
C ALA A 83 -19.30 -0.57 24.12
N GLU A 84 -19.83 -1.66 24.66
CA GLU A 84 -20.72 -2.55 23.91
C GLU A 84 -22.03 -1.82 23.59
N GLU A 85 -22.46 -1.90 22.34
CA GLU A 85 -23.75 -1.42 21.88
C GLU A 85 -24.57 -2.56 21.28
N PRO A 86 -25.88 -2.66 21.55
CA PRO A 86 -26.73 -3.64 20.90
C PRO A 86 -26.67 -3.50 19.35
N PHE A 87 -26.55 -4.62 18.64
CA PHE A 87 -26.51 -4.71 17.17
C PHE A 87 -25.22 -4.21 16.49
N TYR A 88 -24.34 -3.52 17.19
CA TYR A 88 -23.13 -2.92 16.59
C TYR A 88 -21.88 -3.57 17.16
N THR A 89 -20.95 -3.87 16.27
CA THR A 89 -19.62 -4.35 16.64
C THR A 89 -18.62 -3.24 16.43
N GLN A 90 -17.88 -2.91 17.48
CA GLN A 90 -16.82 -1.93 17.47
C GLN A 90 -15.55 -2.53 18.06
N THR A 91 -14.43 -2.30 17.42
CA THR A 91 -13.12 -2.72 17.92
C THR A 91 -12.23 -1.49 18.08
N ALA A 92 -11.46 -1.42 19.16
CA ALA A 92 -10.46 -0.36 19.32
C ALA A 92 -9.52 -0.36 18.13
N GLY A 93 -9.28 0.81 17.56
CA GLY A 93 -8.32 1.00 16.49
C GLY A 93 -6.87 0.95 17.03
N ARG A 94 -6.54 -0.12 17.79
CA ARG A 94 -5.17 -0.35 18.29
C ARG A 94 -4.27 -0.76 17.14
N GLY A 95 -3.06 -0.20 17.12
CA GLY A 95 -2.11 -0.54 16.09
C GLY A 95 -1.09 0.56 15.90
N ARG A 96 -0.34 0.45 14.83
CA ARG A 96 0.72 1.39 14.51
C ARG A 96 0.64 1.80 13.05
N HIS A 97 0.92 3.05 12.77
CA HIS A 97 0.93 3.61 11.43
C HIS A 97 2.26 4.34 11.20
N GLU A 98 3.01 3.91 10.21
CA GLU A 98 4.30 4.47 9.84
C GLU A 98 4.27 5.05 8.43
N ILE A 99 5.12 6.05 8.21
CA ILE A 99 5.40 6.66 6.91
C ILE A 99 6.83 6.28 6.52
N LEU A 100 7.02 5.85 5.28
CA LEU A 100 8.32 5.75 4.64
C LEU A 100 8.38 6.82 3.56
N VAL A 101 9.16 7.86 3.78
CA VAL A 101 9.53 8.84 2.75
C VAL A 101 10.67 8.23 1.93
N ASP A 102 10.42 8.05 0.64
CA ASP A 102 11.26 7.24 -0.24
C ASP A 102 12.22 8.04 -1.12
N THR A 103 12.31 9.35 -0.91
CA THR A 103 13.27 10.25 -1.57
C THR A 103 13.36 11.57 -0.80
N PRO A 104 14.51 12.24 -0.77
CA PRO A 104 14.61 13.62 -0.27
C PRO A 104 14.10 14.67 -1.28
N ASP A 105 13.95 14.29 -2.55
CA ASP A 105 13.47 15.17 -3.62
C ASP A 105 11.96 15.32 -3.56
N HIS A 106 11.52 16.59 -3.43
CA HIS A 106 10.11 16.94 -3.28
C HIS A 106 9.23 16.53 -4.45
N ASP A 107 9.75 16.62 -5.65
CA ASP A 107 8.99 16.45 -6.90
C ASP A 107 9.20 15.08 -7.56
N ALA A 108 10.17 14.30 -7.08
CA ALA A 108 10.44 12.98 -7.63
C ALA A 108 9.33 11.97 -7.29
N THR A 109 9.04 11.09 -8.22
CA THR A 109 8.01 10.05 -8.09
C THR A 109 8.59 8.67 -8.37
N ILE A 110 8.00 7.63 -7.80
CA ILE A 110 8.54 6.25 -7.86
C ILE A 110 8.76 5.74 -9.30
N ASP A 111 8.01 6.20 -10.26
CA ASP A 111 8.18 5.85 -11.68
C ASP A 111 9.44 6.46 -12.31
N THR A 112 10.02 7.49 -11.66
CA THR A 112 11.30 8.11 -12.08
C THR A 112 12.51 7.51 -11.39
N PHE A 113 12.34 6.73 -10.32
CA PHE A 113 13.43 6.11 -9.58
C PHE A 113 14.11 5.02 -10.41
N ASP A 114 15.41 4.80 -10.18
CA ASP A 114 16.08 3.63 -10.72
C ASP A 114 15.65 2.34 -9.98
N ALA A 115 15.92 1.19 -10.61
CA ALA A 115 15.51 -0.09 -10.05
C ALA A 115 16.25 -0.43 -8.74
N ALA A 116 17.49 0.02 -8.56
CA ALA A 116 18.26 -0.22 -7.34
C ALA A 116 17.65 0.52 -6.14
N HIS A 117 17.24 1.78 -6.34
CA HIS A 117 16.55 2.54 -5.31
C HIS A 117 15.19 1.94 -4.95
N ILE A 118 14.40 1.53 -5.96
CA ILE A 118 13.12 0.81 -5.71
C ILE A 118 13.37 -0.48 -4.93
N ALA A 119 14.41 -1.26 -5.25
CA ALA A 119 14.75 -2.47 -4.51
C ALA A 119 15.11 -2.17 -3.04
N SER A 120 15.80 -1.06 -2.78
CA SER A 120 16.09 -0.60 -1.41
C SER A 120 14.81 -0.21 -0.66
N ILE A 121 13.85 0.45 -1.32
CA ILE A 121 12.52 0.74 -0.77
C ILE A 121 11.81 -0.56 -0.39
N LEU A 122 11.77 -1.54 -1.31
CA LEU A 122 11.14 -2.84 -1.06
C LEU A 122 11.78 -3.58 0.11
N GLN A 123 13.11 -3.48 0.29
CA GLN A 123 13.81 -4.03 1.47
C GLN A 123 13.32 -3.40 2.76
N VAL A 124 13.24 -2.08 2.82
CA VAL A 124 12.76 -1.38 4.02
C VAL A 124 11.30 -1.76 4.30
N LEU A 125 10.47 -1.91 3.27
CA LEU A 125 9.07 -2.36 3.44
C LEU A 125 8.99 -3.80 3.98
N GLN A 126 9.86 -4.72 3.53
CA GLN A 126 9.97 -6.07 4.09
C GLN A 126 10.36 -6.04 5.58
N ASP A 127 11.37 -5.24 5.93
CA ASP A 127 11.82 -5.10 7.32
C ASP A 127 10.69 -4.55 8.20
N ARG A 128 9.90 -3.60 7.69
CA ARG A 128 8.72 -3.10 8.42
C ARG A 128 7.62 -4.14 8.53
N LEU A 129 7.35 -4.92 7.46
CA LEU A 129 6.38 -6.02 7.51
C LEU A 129 6.75 -7.01 8.61
N HIS A 130 8.00 -7.46 8.68
CA HIS A 130 8.48 -8.36 9.73
C HIS A 130 8.30 -7.77 11.14
N PHE A 131 8.65 -6.49 11.31
CA PHE A 131 8.42 -5.80 12.58
C PHE A 131 6.94 -5.83 12.98
N PHE A 132 6.04 -5.47 12.07
CA PHE A 132 4.60 -5.41 12.36
C PHE A 132 4.01 -6.79 12.63
N ARG A 133 4.42 -7.83 11.90
CA ARG A 133 3.96 -9.20 12.10
C ARG A 133 4.36 -9.80 13.45
N ASN A 134 5.47 -9.35 14.01
CA ASN A 134 5.92 -9.77 15.35
C ASN A 134 5.19 -9.05 16.49
N ARG A 135 4.33 -8.09 16.22
CA ARG A 135 3.54 -7.37 17.23
C ARG A 135 2.28 -8.18 17.60
N ALA A 136 2.00 -8.29 18.89
CA ALA A 136 0.82 -9.01 19.38
C ALA A 136 -0.52 -8.34 18.97
N ASP A 137 -0.52 -7.02 18.79
CA ASP A 137 -1.68 -6.21 18.43
C ASP A 137 -1.95 -6.13 16.91
N THR A 138 -1.18 -6.84 16.09
CA THR A 138 -1.30 -6.79 14.64
C THR A 138 -1.82 -8.12 14.09
N GLN A 139 -2.98 -8.10 13.44
CA GLN A 139 -3.59 -9.22 12.72
C GLN A 139 -3.40 -9.12 11.19
N TYR A 140 -3.23 -7.90 10.69
CA TYR A 140 -3.04 -7.62 9.27
C TYR A 140 -2.14 -6.40 9.09
N VAL A 141 -1.28 -6.44 8.08
CA VAL A 141 -0.41 -5.31 7.72
C VAL A 141 -0.80 -4.81 6.34
N GLN A 142 -1.18 -3.55 6.23
CA GLN A 142 -1.43 -2.91 4.94
C GLN A 142 -0.25 -2.03 4.57
N ILE A 143 0.40 -2.36 3.46
CA ILE A 143 1.46 -1.55 2.83
C ILE A 143 0.87 -0.95 1.56
N PHE A 144 0.94 0.38 1.42
CA PHE A 144 0.40 1.05 0.25
C PHE A 144 1.07 2.38 -0.04
N LYS A 145 0.93 2.83 -1.29
CA LYS A 145 1.36 4.15 -1.75
C LYS A 145 0.24 4.80 -2.55
N ASN A 146 0.04 6.09 -2.33
CA ASN A 146 -0.87 6.91 -3.13
C ASN A 146 -0.04 7.88 -3.98
N CYS A 147 -0.29 7.92 -5.27
CA CYS A 147 0.39 8.80 -6.21
C CYS A 147 -0.66 9.65 -6.94
N GLY A 148 -0.56 10.95 -6.78
CA GLY A 148 -1.50 11.90 -7.38
C GLY A 148 -2.77 12.16 -6.58
N PRO A 149 -3.39 13.35 -6.74
CA PRO A 149 -4.57 13.76 -5.99
C PRO A 149 -5.77 12.84 -6.21
N SER A 150 -6.00 12.35 -7.43
CA SER A 150 -7.09 11.42 -7.75
C SER A 150 -6.97 10.06 -7.06
N ALA A 151 -5.76 9.70 -6.60
CA ALA A 151 -5.49 8.50 -5.82
C ALA A 151 -5.56 8.71 -4.30
N GLY A 152 -6.02 9.89 -3.84
CA GLY A 152 -6.15 10.21 -2.41
C GLY A 152 -4.83 10.59 -1.73
N MET A 153 -3.82 10.98 -2.51
CA MET A 153 -2.58 11.55 -1.98
C MET A 153 -2.88 12.87 -1.26
N SER A 154 -2.43 13.02 -0.04
CA SER A 154 -2.65 14.23 0.78
C SER A 154 -1.42 15.13 0.86
N MET A 155 -0.23 14.55 0.66
CA MET A 155 1.06 15.24 0.63
C MET A 155 1.72 14.93 -0.71
N HIS A 156 2.19 15.96 -1.41
CA HIS A 156 2.81 15.80 -2.74
C HIS A 156 4.09 14.95 -2.70
N HIS A 157 4.92 15.16 -1.68
CA HIS A 157 6.18 14.44 -1.51
C HIS A 157 5.97 12.93 -1.46
N SER A 158 6.73 12.20 -2.24
CA SER A 158 6.63 10.76 -2.43
C SER A 158 6.81 9.98 -1.12
N HIS A 159 5.85 9.13 -0.76
CA HIS A 159 5.91 8.33 0.46
C HIS A 159 5.04 7.08 0.39
N TRP A 160 5.42 6.07 1.16
CA TRP A 160 4.64 4.87 1.46
C TRP A 160 4.03 4.94 2.84
N GLN A 161 3.03 4.13 3.07
CA GLN A 161 2.39 3.96 4.36
C GLN A 161 2.36 2.49 4.74
N VAL A 162 2.68 2.20 6.00
CA VAL A 162 2.60 0.86 6.60
C VAL A 162 1.70 0.94 7.82
N VAL A 163 0.62 0.17 7.82
CA VAL A 163 -0.39 0.19 8.87
C VAL A 163 -0.61 -1.22 9.41
N GLY A 164 -0.30 -1.42 10.68
CA GLY A 164 -0.66 -2.64 11.41
C GLY A 164 -2.04 -2.53 12.01
N LEU A 165 -2.95 -3.39 11.61
CA LEU A 165 -4.35 -3.41 12.02
C LEU A 165 -4.62 -4.52 13.04
N PRO A 166 -5.49 -4.29 14.05
CA PRO A 166 -5.88 -5.30 15.02
C PRO A 166 -6.93 -6.28 14.48
N VAL A 167 -7.41 -6.04 13.27
CA VAL A 167 -8.44 -6.83 12.59
C VAL A 167 -8.00 -7.18 11.18
N VAL A 168 -8.54 -8.26 10.65
CA VAL A 168 -8.35 -8.62 9.24
C VAL A 168 -9.45 -7.95 8.40
N PRO A 169 -9.13 -7.08 7.41
CA PRO A 169 -10.12 -6.51 6.52
C PRO A 169 -10.87 -7.59 5.73
N LYS A 170 -12.16 -7.38 5.49
CA LYS A 170 -13.04 -8.33 4.79
C LYS A 170 -12.42 -8.82 3.47
N ARG A 171 -11.88 -7.91 2.66
CA ARG A 171 -11.24 -8.26 1.38
C ARG A 171 -10.09 -9.24 1.56
N ALA A 172 -9.19 -8.98 2.51
CA ALA A 172 -8.04 -9.85 2.78
C ALA A 172 -8.50 -11.23 3.30
N ALA A 173 -9.49 -11.26 4.18
CA ALA A 173 -10.07 -12.51 4.68
C ALA A 173 -10.72 -13.34 3.56
N THR A 174 -11.51 -12.71 2.69
CA THR A 174 -12.16 -13.37 1.55
C THR A 174 -11.13 -13.91 0.55
N MET A 175 -10.09 -13.15 0.26
CA MET A 175 -9.01 -13.59 -0.63
C MET A 175 -8.25 -14.77 -0.01
N ALA A 176 -7.91 -14.71 1.27
CA ALA A 176 -7.22 -15.80 1.97
C ALA A 176 -8.05 -17.09 1.97
N GLU A 177 -9.36 -16.98 2.16
CA GLU A 177 -10.26 -18.14 2.06
C GLU A 177 -10.30 -18.72 0.64
N ALA A 178 -10.39 -17.87 -0.39
CA ALA A 178 -10.39 -18.32 -1.77
C ALA A 178 -9.06 -18.97 -2.17
N MET A 179 -7.93 -18.44 -1.71
CA MET A 179 -6.60 -18.97 -2.04
C MET A 179 -6.36 -20.36 -1.46
N ARG A 180 -6.98 -20.71 -0.31
CA ARG A 180 -6.88 -22.06 0.28
C ARG A 180 -7.57 -23.16 -0.55
N ARG A 181 -8.39 -22.79 -1.51
CA ARG A 181 -9.02 -23.77 -2.41
C ARG A 181 -7.97 -24.38 -3.32
N GLU A 182 -8.10 -25.69 -3.60
CA GLU A 182 -7.33 -26.38 -4.63
C GLU A 182 -5.80 -26.30 -4.48
N ASP A 183 -5.27 -26.35 -3.27
CA ASP A 183 -3.84 -26.19 -2.99
C ASP A 183 -3.25 -24.88 -3.56
N CYS A 184 -3.88 -23.75 -3.26
CA CYS A 184 -3.67 -22.42 -3.78
C CYS A 184 -4.31 -22.16 -5.15
N LEU A 185 -5.57 -21.72 -5.11
CA LEU A 185 -6.29 -21.28 -6.32
C LEU A 185 -5.54 -20.20 -7.13
N PHE A 186 -4.78 -19.33 -6.45
CA PHE A 186 -4.01 -18.28 -7.12
C PHE A 186 -2.87 -18.85 -7.96
N CYS A 187 -2.15 -19.87 -7.48
CA CYS A 187 -1.14 -20.58 -8.26
C CYS A 187 -1.75 -21.21 -9.52
N LYS A 188 -2.91 -21.84 -9.40
CA LYS A 188 -3.61 -22.43 -10.56
C LYS A 188 -4.06 -21.38 -11.56
N MET A 189 -4.56 -20.25 -11.08
CA MET A 189 -4.89 -19.11 -11.92
C MET A 189 -3.67 -18.59 -12.68
N LEU A 190 -2.52 -18.39 -12.02
CA LEU A 190 -1.30 -17.94 -12.67
C LEU A 190 -0.82 -18.94 -13.74
N ALA A 191 -0.88 -20.23 -13.44
CA ALA A 191 -0.54 -21.30 -14.41
C ALA A 191 -1.44 -21.24 -15.65
N TYR A 192 -2.76 -21.09 -15.46
CA TYR A 192 -3.71 -20.93 -16.55
C TYR A 192 -3.47 -19.66 -17.38
N GLU A 193 -3.19 -18.53 -16.72
CA GLU A 193 -2.88 -17.29 -17.43
C GLU A 193 -1.58 -17.43 -18.27
N LYS A 194 -0.59 -18.11 -17.72
CA LYS A 194 0.66 -18.39 -18.42
C LYS A 194 0.44 -19.30 -19.63
N GLU A 195 -0.35 -20.35 -19.51
CA GLU A 195 -0.67 -21.26 -20.59
C GLU A 195 -1.46 -20.56 -21.71
N THR A 196 -2.48 -19.79 -21.35
CA THR A 196 -3.35 -19.13 -22.31
C THR A 196 -2.83 -17.81 -22.86
N ASN A 197 -1.89 -17.18 -22.15
CA ASN A 197 -1.27 -15.88 -22.45
C ASN A 197 -2.28 -14.77 -22.79
N ARG A 198 -3.45 -14.77 -22.13
CA ARG A 198 -4.53 -13.82 -22.46
C ARG A 198 -4.40 -12.48 -21.75
N ARG A 199 -3.95 -12.50 -20.48
CA ARG A 199 -3.90 -11.31 -19.62
C ARG A 199 -2.50 -11.00 -19.12
N ILE A 200 -1.48 -11.72 -19.59
CA ILE A 200 -0.08 -11.45 -19.26
C ILE A 200 0.37 -10.18 -19.96
N VAL A 201 0.91 -9.24 -19.20
CA VAL A 201 1.46 -7.97 -19.65
C VAL A 201 2.99 -8.04 -19.75
N ALA A 202 3.62 -8.73 -18.81
CA ALA A 202 5.05 -9.02 -18.79
C ALA A 202 5.33 -10.26 -17.96
N GLU A 203 6.39 -10.96 -18.31
CA GLU A 203 6.95 -12.08 -17.55
C GLU A 203 8.44 -11.84 -17.32
N THR A 204 8.90 -12.17 -16.13
CA THR A 204 10.32 -12.20 -15.76
C THR A 204 10.67 -13.61 -15.24
N GLU A 205 11.86 -13.84 -14.72
CA GLU A 205 12.24 -15.15 -14.20
C GLU A 205 11.33 -15.60 -13.05
N HIS A 206 11.07 -14.70 -12.08
CA HIS A 206 10.32 -15.03 -10.87
C HIS A 206 8.90 -14.45 -10.84
N PHE A 207 8.56 -13.45 -11.66
CA PHE A 207 7.29 -12.71 -11.57
C PHE A 207 6.48 -12.72 -12.86
N LEU A 208 5.17 -12.60 -12.68
CA LEU A 208 4.21 -12.24 -13.73
C LEU A 208 3.59 -10.88 -13.43
N ALA A 209 3.49 -10.03 -14.46
CA ALA A 209 2.63 -8.88 -14.47
C ALA A 209 1.42 -9.19 -15.37
N LEU A 210 0.21 -9.06 -14.84
CA LEU A 210 -1.03 -9.40 -15.55
C LEU A 210 -2.14 -8.41 -15.24
N THR A 211 -3.13 -8.32 -16.15
CA THR A 211 -4.40 -7.67 -15.85
C THR A 211 -5.34 -8.68 -15.21
N PRO A 212 -6.01 -8.37 -14.06
CA PRO A 212 -6.94 -9.31 -13.44
C PRO A 212 -8.18 -9.56 -14.33
N TYR A 213 -8.73 -10.77 -14.25
CA TYR A 213 -9.96 -11.12 -15.01
C TYR A 213 -11.14 -10.20 -14.66
N ALA A 214 -11.29 -9.87 -13.39
CA ALA A 214 -12.32 -8.96 -12.86
C ALA A 214 -11.65 -7.73 -12.21
N GLY A 215 -11.02 -6.90 -13.05
CA GLY A 215 -10.39 -5.66 -12.58
C GLY A 215 -11.43 -4.65 -12.09
N ARG A 216 -11.11 -3.96 -11.01
CA ARG A 216 -11.96 -2.90 -10.42
C ARG A 216 -11.73 -1.54 -11.09
N PHE A 217 -10.56 -1.38 -11.69
CA PHE A 217 -10.12 -0.15 -12.35
C PHE A 217 -9.66 -0.46 -13.76
N ALA A 218 -9.90 0.48 -14.68
CA ALA A 218 -9.30 0.41 -16.01
C ALA A 218 -7.77 0.37 -15.90
N TYR A 219 -7.15 -0.55 -16.63
CA TYR A 219 -5.70 -0.80 -16.62
C TYR A 219 -5.13 -1.25 -15.26
N GLU A 220 -5.95 -1.84 -14.40
CA GLU A 220 -5.47 -2.50 -13.18
C GLU A 220 -4.43 -3.56 -13.52
N LEU A 221 -3.33 -3.57 -12.76
CA LEU A 221 -2.22 -4.51 -12.93
C LEU A 221 -1.96 -5.25 -11.62
N TRP A 222 -1.65 -6.54 -11.73
CA TRP A 222 -1.14 -7.35 -10.63
C TRP A 222 0.28 -7.82 -10.96
N LEU A 223 1.18 -7.70 -10.00
CA LEU A 223 2.53 -8.24 -10.05
C LEU A 223 2.62 -9.33 -9.00
N ALA A 224 2.81 -10.56 -9.43
CA ALA A 224 2.78 -11.73 -8.54
C ALA A 224 4.01 -12.62 -8.73
N PRO A 225 4.60 -13.20 -7.66
CA PRO A 225 5.60 -14.24 -7.80
C PRO A 225 4.99 -15.46 -8.50
N LYS A 226 5.76 -16.12 -9.37
CA LYS A 226 5.32 -17.36 -10.05
C LYS A 226 5.33 -18.54 -9.11
N ALA A 227 6.31 -18.59 -8.21
CA ALA A 227 6.37 -19.56 -7.14
C ALA A 227 5.41 -19.16 -6.02
N HIS A 228 4.84 -20.16 -5.34
CA HIS A 228 4.04 -19.90 -4.16
C HIS A 228 4.91 -19.32 -3.05
N GLN A 229 4.67 -18.08 -2.71
CA GLN A 229 5.27 -17.38 -1.57
C GLN A 229 4.16 -16.85 -0.69
N ARG A 230 4.18 -17.24 0.58
CA ARG A 230 3.09 -16.95 1.53
C ARG A 230 2.96 -15.47 1.82
N ASP A 231 4.07 -14.77 1.89
CA ASP A 231 4.09 -13.34 2.22
C ASP A 231 5.21 -12.58 1.50
N PHE A 232 5.00 -11.28 1.39
CA PHE A 232 5.95 -10.35 0.77
C PHE A 232 7.34 -10.37 1.45
N GLY A 233 7.41 -10.74 2.73
CA GLY A 233 8.65 -10.85 3.48
C GLY A 233 9.54 -12.02 3.06
N GLU A 234 9.00 -13.05 2.35
CA GLU A 234 9.77 -14.21 1.90
C GLU A 234 10.65 -13.94 0.67
N MET A 235 10.42 -12.82 -0.02
CA MET A 235 11.13 -12.46 -1.24
C MET A 235 12.63 -12.28 -0.99
N SER A 236 13.44 -12.97 -1.78
CA SER A 236 14.92 -12.89 -1.75
C SER A 236 15.45 -11.55 -2.26
N ALA A 237 16.74 -11.31 -2.08
CA ALA A 237 17.39 -10.10 -2.60
C ALA A 237 17.37 -10.06 -4.15
N GLU A 238 17.51 -11.19 -4.81
CA GLU A 238 17.47 -11.32 -6.26
C GLU A 238 16.07 -11.03 -6.80
N GLU A 239 15.05 -11.69 -6.23
CA GLU A 239 13.64 -11.44 -6.56
C GLU A 239 13.26 -9.97 -6.34
N ARG A 240 13.78 -9.35 -5.29
CA ARG A 240 13.52 -7.94 -4.98
C ARG A 240 14.10 -7.00 -6.05
N GLN A 241 15.29 -7.27 -6.57
CA GLN A 241 15.88 -6.50 -7.68
C GLN A 241 15.05 -6.67 -8.96
N GLU A 242 14.62 -7.89 -9.23
CA GLU A 242 13.80 -8.22 -10.39
C GLU A 242 12.40 -7.55 -10.30
N LEU A 243 11.75 -7.65 -9.14
CA LEU A 243 10.46 -6.98 -8.90
C LEU A 243 10.58 -5.46 -9.02
N ALA A 244 11.67 -4.86 -8.53
CA ALA A 244 11.91 -3.43 -8.64
C ALA A 244 11.97 -2.96 -10.11
N ALA A 245 12.69 -3.71 -10.95
CA ALA A 245 12.77 -3.43 -12.38
C ALA A 245 11.41 -3.61 -13.07
N LEU A 246 10.66 -4.68 -12.71
CA LEU A 246 9.32 -4.94 -13.23
C LEU A 246 8.32 -3.85 -12.79
N LEU A 247 8.33 -3.48 -11.51
CA LEU A 247 7.46 -2.42 -10.96
C LEU A 247 7.72 -1.10 -11.68
N ARG A 248 8.98 -0.69 -11.81
CA ARG A 248 9.35 0.51 -12.56
C ARG A 248 8.80 0.49 -13.99
N LYS A 249 8.98 -0.63 -14.70
CA LYS A 249 8.49 -0.82 -16.07
C LYS A 249 6.96 -0.71 -16.15
N MET A 250 6.22 -1.29 -15.21
CA MET A 250 4.76 -1.26 -15.19
C MET A 250 4.25 0.14 -14.83
N LEU A 251 4.88 0.82 -13.88
CA LEU A 251 4.53 2.21 -13.55
C LEU A 251 4.76 3.15 -14.74
N GLY A 252 5.87 3.01 -15.47
CA GLY A 252 6.11 3.78 -16.69
C GLY A 252 5.04 3.55 -17.78
N ARG A 253 4.45 2.34 -17.86
CA ARG A 253 3.31 2.09 -18.75
C ARG A 253 2.02 2.77 -18.25
N VAL A 254 1.78 2.76 -16.93
CA VAL A 254 0.61 3.42 -16.34
C VAL A 254 0.71 4.94 -16.52
N THR A 255 1.84 5.54 -16.19
CA THR A 255 2.04 7.00 -16.33
C THR A 255 2.06 7.46 -17.81
N GLY A 256 2.39 6.56 -18.73
CA GLY A 256 2.31 6.80 -20.17
C GLY A 256 0.89 6.79 -20.76
N ILE A 257 -0.15 6.37 -20.01
CA ILE A 257 -1.55 6.35 -20.51
C ILE A 257 -2.09 7.78 -20.62
N ARG A 258 -1.80 8.60 -19.64
CA ARG A 258 -2.27 9.99 -19.56
C ARG A 258 -1.35 10.80 -18.65
N GLU A 259 -1.12 12.05 -19.01
CA GLU A 259 -0.45 13.00 -18.15
C GLU A 259 -1.18 13.14 -16.81
N ASP A 260 -0.44 13.27 -15.74
CA ASP A 260 -0.96 13.41 -14.35
C ASP A 260 -1.91 12.30 -13.85
N ILE A 261 -1.80 11.09 -14.41
CA ILE A 261 -2.58 9.96 -13.92
C ILE A 261 -2.22 9.65 -12.46
N GLY A 262 -3.23 9.68 -11.59
CA GLY A 262 -3.07 9.16 -10.23
C GLY A 262 -3.17 7.64 -10.21
N TYR A 263 -2.47 7.00 -9.28
CA TYR A 263 -2.55 5.55 -9.07
C TYR A 263 -2.26 5.19 -7.61
N ASN A 264 -2.78 4.06 -7.18
CA ASN A 264 -2.40 3.46 -5.92
C ASN A 264 -1.54 2.21 -6.17
N ILE A 265 -0.60 1.95 -5.28
CA ILE A 265 0.13 0.69 -5.19
C ILE A 265 -0.25 0.07 -3.86
N CYS A 266 -0.74 -1.17 -3.87
CA CYS A 266 -1.11 -1.92 -2.68
C CYS A 266 -0.36 -3.25 -2.67
N VAL A 267 0.39 -3.53 -1.61
CA VAL A 267 0.91 -4.86 -1.35
C VAL A 267 -0.22 -5.66 -0.72
N MET A 268 -0.68 -6.66 -1.43
CA MET A 268 -1.68 -7.62 -0.97
C MET A 268 -0.94 -8.77 -0.32
N ASP A 269 -0.95 -8.75 1.00
CA ASP A 269 -0.30 -9.74 1.85
C ASP A 269 -1.35 -10.49 2.66
N GLY A 270 -1.03 -11.68 3.15
CA GLY A 270 -1.97 -12.51 3.89
C GLY A 270 -2.22 -11.99 5.32
N PRO A 271 -3.38 -12.32 5.90
CA PRO A 271 -3.56 -12.21 7.33
C PRO A 271 -2.47 -12.99 8.09
N ARG A 272 -2.22 -12.59 9.33
CA ARG A 272 -1.25 -13.27 10.19
C ARG A 272 -1.52 -14.78 10.24
N ASP A 273 -0.46 -15.58 10.17
CA ASP A 273 -0.49 -17.05 10.26
C ASP A 273 -1.40 -17.75 9.23
N THR A 274 -1.67 -17.08 8.10
CA THR A 274 -2.49 -17.61 7.00
C THR A 274 -1.61 -17.93 5.82
N ASP A 275 -1.85 -19.08 5.19
CA ASP A 275 -1.28 -19.39 3.89
C ASP A 275 -1.95 -18.51 2.83
N PHE A 276 -1.14 -17.76 2.08
CA PHE A 276 -1.56 -16.77 1.13
C PHE A 276 -0.64 -16.81 -0.10
N HIS A 277 -1.00 -16.15 -1.17
CA HIS A 277 -0.10 -15.90 -2.28
C HIS A 277 -0.06 -14.39 -2.49
N TRP A 278 0.99 -13.75 -1.98
CA TRP A 278 1.11 -12.30 -2.03
C TRP A 278 1.27 -11.78 -3.47
N HIS A 279 0.83 -10.55 -3.70
CA HIS A 279 1.02 -9.84 -4.96
C HIS A 279 0.93 -8.34 -4.74
N ILE A 280 1.36 -7.56 -5.72
CA ILE A 280 1.18 -6.12 -5.74
C ILE A 280 0.05 -5.78 -6.71
N GLU A 281 -0.89 -4.95 -6.26
CA GLU A 281 -1.91 -4.35 -7.11
C GLU A 281 -1.53 -2.91 -7.45
N ILE A 282 -1.56 -2.54 -8.73
CA ILE A 282 -1.43 -1.16 -9.22
C ILE A 282 -2.80 -0.75 -9.74
N LEU A 283 -3.35 0.32 -9.18
CA LEU A 283 -4.73 0.75 -9.38
C LEU A 283 -4.76 2.16 -9.99
N PRO A 284 -4.75 2.29 -11.34
CA PRO A 284 -4.81 3.59 -12.01
C PRO A 284 -6.16 4.27 -11.77
N ARG A 285 -6.14 5.58 -11.56
CA ARG A 285 -7.33 6.39 -11.25
C ARG A 285 -7.72 7.24 -12.45
N ILE A 286 -8.12 6.57 -13.54
CA ILE A 286 -8.51 7.21 -14.80
C ILE A 286 -9.93 7.76 -14.71
N GLY A 287 -10.85 7.01 -14.14
CA GLY A 287 -12.24 7.39 -13.86
C GLY A 287 -12.51 7.46 -12.37
N GLY A 288 -13.53 8.19 -11.97
CA GLY A 288 -14.08 8.18 -10.61
C GLY A 288 -15.15 7.07 -10.47
N PHE A 289 -15.34 6.57 -9.26
CA PHE A 289 -16.52 5.78 -8.94
C PHE A 289 -17.77 6.67 -8.97
N ALA A 290 -18.81 6.20 -9.65
CA ALA A 290 -20.13 6.81 -9.67
C ALA A 290 -21.13 5.94 -8.88
N GLY A 291 -22.40 6.32 -8.93
CA GLY A 291 -23.45 5.63 -8.14
C GLY A 291 -23.59 4.14 -8.46
N PHE A 292 -23.33 3.74 -9.71
CA PHE A 292 -23.41 2.34 -10.11
C PHE A 292 -22.32 1.49 -9.43
N GLU A 293 -21.06 1.92 -9.49
CA GLU A 293 -19.93 1.21 -8.91
C GLU A 293 -19.99 1.15 -7.38
N PHE A 294 -20.66 2.12 -6.76
CA PHE A 294 -20.87 2.10 -5.30
C PHE A 294 -22.00 1.17 -4.85
N ALA A 295 -22.96 0.87 -5.73
CA ALA A 295 -24.15 0.11 -5.39
C ALA A 295 -24.07 -1.36 -5.84
N THR A 296 -23.10 -1.70 -6.67
CA THR A 296 -22.88 -3.04 -7.22
C THR A 296 -21.47 -3.53 -6.87
#